data_c5517e53213b070242495c14c5843f6a
#
_entry.id   c5517e53213b070242495c14c5843f6a
#
_cell.length_a   1.000
_cell.length_b   1.000
_cell.length_c   1.000
_cell.angle_alpha   90.00
_cell.angle_beta   90.00
_cell.angle_gamma   90.00
#
_symmetry.space_group_name_H-M   'P 1'
#
loop_
_entity.id
_entity.type
_entity.pdbx_description
1 polymer ?
#
loop_
_entity_poly.entity_id
_entity_poly.type
_entity_poly.pdbx_seq_one_letter_code
_entity_poly.pdbx_strand_id
1 'polypeptide(L)'
;MYDRVRTSLFISPLLILAFISEIFLFLFLLSICILITYETNLNAKKYTRIYTYLLIIFTYFLLLSLNYNVLIYAVYISLLSFTVSIFFNILGLRKNKENLNFTNQISLDGKDVVNLFFLRETSTIYYLSGVLSIFFIYQSPSEINWVLLPLLTVFAIDSFSYIIGSRFGQRKLKLLEIISPNKTLIGYITAFLTGFIVFYILNYFFFNIFSPSTSLVISIAFPICAVFGDLYSSGIKRNFGLKDYGNILPGHGGVLDRLDSVIITLVLIGLAKVFLS
;
A
#
# COMPACT_ATOMS: atom_id res chain seq x y z
N MET A 1 -12.02 19.05 -9.19
CA MET A 1 -13.15 18.20 -8.73
C MET A 1 -13.68 17.30 -9.86
N TYR A 2 -13.88 17.85 -11.04
CA TYR A 2 -14.40 17.13 -12.22
C TYR A 2 -13.55 15.89 -12.61
N ASP A 3 -12.23 16.03 -12.67
CA ASP A 3 -11.33 14.92 -13.04
C ASP A 3 -11.35 13.78 -12.03
N ARG A 4 -11.52 14.07 -10.73
CA ARG A 4 -11.63 13.04 -9.68
C ARG A 4 -12.89 12.20 -9.85
N VAL A 5 -14.03 12.84 -10.10
CA VAL A 5 -15.29 12.14 -10.33
C VAL A 5 -15.20 11.28 -11.58
N ARG A 6 -14.61 11.82 -12.65
CA ARG A 6 -14.43 11.10 -13.92
C ARG A 6 -13.56 9.85 -13.76
N THR A 7 -12.40 9.95 -13.10
CA THR A 7 -11.52 8.79 -12.84
C THR A 7 -12.19 7.74 -11.96
N SER A 8 -12.91 8.15 -10.90
CA SER A 8 -13.64 7.19 -10.06
C SER A 8 -14.72 6.44 -10.84
N LEU A 9 -15.44 7.12 -11.73
CA LEU A 9 -16.44 6.51 -12.62
C LEU A 9 -15.85 5.50 -13.61
N PHE A 10 -14.60 5.69 -14.05
CA PHE A 10 -13.92 4.72 -14.93
C PHE A 10 -13.33 3.53 -14.15
N ILE A 11 -12.82 3.75 -12.95
CA ILE A 11 -12.17 2.70 -12.15
C ILE A 11 -13.22 1.76 -11.52
N SER A 12 -14.37 2.29 -11.08
CA SER A 12 -15.37 1.48 -10.38
C SER A 12 -15.94 0.31 -11.20
N PRO A 13 -16.28 0.44 -12.51
CA PRO A 13 -16.70 -0.68 -13.33
C PRO A 13 -15.59 -1.72 -13.54
N LEU A 14 -14.33 -1.27 -13.70
CA LEU A 14 -13.18 -2.16 -13.85
C LEU A 14 -12.95 -3.00 -12.61
N LEU A 15 -13.11 -2.41 -11.41
CA LEU A 15 -13.07 -3.14 -10.15
C LEU A 15 -14.16 -4.21 -10.06
N ILE A 16 -15.40 -3.88 -10.44
CA ILE A 16 -16.51 -4.83 -10.43
C ILE A 16 -16.25 -5.97 -11.43
N LEU A 17 -15.81 -5.63 -12.65
CA LEU A 17 -15.47 -6.62 -13.68
C LEU A 17 -14.35 -7.56 -13.24
N ALA A 18 -13.35 -7.05 -12.52
CA ALA A 18 -12.23 -7.86 -12.01
C ALA A 18 -12.70 -9.03 -11.13
N PHE A 19 -13.79 -8.85 -10.37
CA PHE A 19 -14.30 -9.90 -9.48
C PHE A 19 -15.34 -10.84 -10.11
N ILE A 20 -15.65 -10.69 -11.42
CA ILE A 20 -16.58 -11.59 -12.13
C ILE A 20 -15.92 -12.94 -12.44
N SER A 21 -14.62 -12.96 -12.76
CA SER A 21 -13.89 -14.19 -13.02
C SER A 21 -12.42 -14.09 -12.61
N GLU A 22 -11.80 -15.23 -12.33
CA GLU A 22 -10.38 -15.31 -11.98
C GLU A 22 -9.47 -14.73 -13.07
N ILE A 23 -9.85 -14.93 -14.36
CA ILE A 23 -9.09 -14.40 -15.50
C ILE A 23 -9.12 -12.87 -15.51
N PHE A 24 -10.29 -12.25 -15.28
CA PHE A 24 -10.38 -10.79 -15.23
C PHE A 24 -9.64 -10.23 -14.01
N LEU A 25 -9.72 -10.88 -12.85
CA LEU A 25 -8.94 -10.51 -11.68
C LEU A 25 -7.45 -10.58 -11.97
N PHE A 26 -6.99 -11.66 -12.58
CA PHE A 26 -5.60 -11.85 -12.99
C PHE A 26 -5.12 -10.71 -13.90
N LEU A 27 -5.85 -10.40 -14.97
CA LEU A 27 -5.49 -9.34 -15.90
C LEU A 27 -5.49 -7.95 -15.23
N PHE A 28 -6.45 -7.72 -14.33
CA PHE A 28 -6.53 -6.48 -13.55
C PHE A 28 -5.33 -6.33 -12.62
N LEU A 29 -4.99 -7.36 -11.84
CA LEU A 29 -3.83 -7.32 -10.93
C LEU A 29 -2.51 -7.23 -11.71
N LEU A 30 -2.40 -7.89 -12.87
CA LEU A 30 -1.26 -7.74 -13.77
C LEU A 30 -1.08 -6.30 -14.23
N SER A 31 -2.17 -5.65 -14.63
CA SER A 31 -2.13 -4.24 -15.04
C SER A 31 -1.69 -3.32 -13.88
N ILE A 32 -2.17 -3.56 -12.67
CA ILE A 32 -1.73 -2.85 -11.47
C ILE A 32 -0.24 -3.08 -11.21
N CYS A 33 0.26 -4.30 -11.31
CA CYS A 33 1.69 -4.60 -11.13
C CYS A 33 2.56 -3.86 -12.16
N ILE A 34 2.13 -3.78 -13.42
CA ILE A 34 2.82 -3.02 -14.47
C ILE A 34 2.86 -1.53 -14.12
N LEU A 35 1.72 -0.97 -13.68
CA LEU A 35 1.63 0.45 -13.29
C LEU A 35 2.50 0.77 -12.07
N ILE A 36 2.47 -0.08 -11.04
CA ILE A 36 3.34 0.04 -9.87
C ILE A 36 4.81 0.07 -10.27
N THR A 37 5.22 -0.86 -11.13
CA THR A 37 6.62 -0.90 -11.59
C THR A 37 6.99 0.33 -12.40
N TYR A 38 6.08 0.81 -13.22
CA TYR A 38 6.27 2.04 -13.97
C TYR A 38 6.46 3.23 -13.01
N GLU A 39 5.59 3.40 -12.01
CA GLU A 39 5.68 4.50 -11.05
C GLU A 39 6.93 4.43 -10.17
N THR A 40 7.28 3.27 -9.65
CA THR A 40 8.52 3.11 -8.84
C THR A 40 9.79 3.35 -9.65
N ASN A 41 9.75 3.18 -10.98
CA ASN A 41 10.89 3.35 -11.87
C ASN A 41 10.91 4.68 -12.64
N LEU A 42 9.94 5.58 -12.46
CA LEU A 42 9.88 6.86 -13.19
C LEU A 42 11.21 7.66 -13.12
N ASN A 43 11.92 7.57 -12.00
CA ASN A 43 13.19 8.25 -11.77
C ASN A 43 14.43 7.36 -11.95
N ALA A 44 14.27 6.13 -12.44
CA ALA A 44 15.38 5.20 -12.63
C ALA A 44 16.05 5.37 -14.00
N LYS A 45 17.37 5.11 -14.05
CA LYS A 45 18.12 5.06 -15.33
C LYS A 45 17.55 3.95 -16.23
N LYS A 46 17.56 4.20 -17.56
CA LYS A 46 16.92 3.40 -18.63
C LYS A 46 17.14 1.88 -18.56
N TYR A 47 18.29 1.41 -18.06
CA TYR A 47 18.67 0.00 -18.06
C TYR A 47 18.00 -0.84 -16.96
N THR A 48 17.62 -0.23 -15.83
CA THR A 48 16.97 -0.95 -14.73
C THR A 48 15.50 -1.26 -14.99
N ARG A 49 14.84 -0.54 -15.88
CA ARG A 49 13.40 -0.69 -16.18
C ARG A 49 13.05 -2.02 -16.84
N ILE A 50 13.88 -2.51 -17.75
CA ILE A 50 13.62 -3.76 -18.50
C ILE A 50 13.71 -4.96 -17.56
N TYR A 51 14.72 -5.02 -16.71
CA TYR A 51 14.91 -6.13 -15.75
C TYR A 51 13.78 -6.22 -14.72
N THR A 52 13.27 -5.10 -14.23
CA THR A 52 12.14 -5.08 -13.31
C THR A 52 10.86 -5.61 -13.97
N TYR A 53 10.56 -5.25 -15.21
CA TYR A 53 9.41 -5.79 -15.94
C TYR A 53 9.54 -7.30 -16.18
N LEU A 54 10.73 -7.76 -16.58
CA LEU A 54 10.99 -9.19 -16.76
C LEU A 54 10.87 -9.97 -15.45
N LEU A 55 11.35 -9.42 -14.35
CA LEU A 55 11.25 -10.02 -13.02
C LEU A 55 9.80 -10.15 -12.58
N ILE A 56 8.95 -9.15 -12.84
CA ILE A 56 7.52 -9.20 -12.54
C ILE A 56 6.81 -10.27 -13.37
N ILE A 57 7.05 -10.28 -14.68
CA ILE A 57 6.46 -11.27 -15.57
C ILE A 57 6.90 -12.69 -15.14
N PHE A 58 8.17 -12.85 -14.80
CA PHE A 58 8.72 -14.12 -14.33
C PHE A 58 8.13 -14.55 -12.99
N THR A 59 8.06 -13.65 -12.00
CA THR A 59 7.44 -13.95 -10.69
C THR A 59 5.96 -14.28 -10.85
N TYR A 60 5.25 -13.58 -11.72
CA TYR A 60 3.84 -13.87 -12.01
C TYR A 60 3.66 -15.23 -12.67
N PHE A 61 4.52 -15.56 -13.63
CA PHE A 61 4.50 -16.88 -14.31
C PHE A 61 4.84 -18.03 -13.35
N LEU A 62 5.80 -17.80 -12.45
CA LEU A 62 6.21 -18.74 -11.41
C LEU A 62 5.08 -19.00 -10.41
N LEU A 63 4.32 -17.94 -10.08
CA LEU A 63 3.19 -18.00 -9.16
C LEU A 63 1.98 -18.73 -9.76
N LEU A 64 1.76 -18.66 -11.09
CA LEU A 64 0.73 -19.42 -11.78
C LEU A 64 0.99 -20.94 -11.78
N SER A 65 2.26 -21.33 -11.70
CA SER A 65 2.67 -22.73 -11.76
C SER A 65 2.69 -23.43 -10.39
N LEU A 66 2.48 -22.69 -9.29
CA LEU A 66 2.69 -23.18 -7.93
C LEU A 66 1.37 -23.30 -7.15
N ASN A 67 1.19 -24.41 -6.45
CA ASN A 67 0.05 -24.75 -5.61
C ASN A 67 -0.06 -23.87 -4.33
N TYR A 68 -1.16 -24.04 -3.57
CA TYR A 68 -1.59 -23.32 -2.35
C TYR A 68 -0.50 -22.88 -1.34
N ASN A 69 0.60 -23.61 -1.22
CA ASN A 69 1.74 -23.25 -0.35
C ASN A 69 2.41 -21.90 -0.73
N VAL A 70 2.07 -21.36 -1.90
CA VAL A 70 2.66 -20.12 -2.42
C VAL A 70 2.16 -18.87 -1.71
N LEU A 71 0.93 -18.88 -1.17
CA LEU A 71 0.43 -17.77 -0.36
C LEU A 71 1.37 -17.49 0.83
N ILE A 72 1.77 -18.54 1.52
CA ILE A 72 2.68 -18.44 2.68
C ILE A 72 3.99 -17.80 2.26
N TYR A 73 4.58 -18.24 1.15
CA TYR A 73 5.84 -17.66 0.64
C TYR A 73 5.66 -16.21 0.18
N ALA A 74 4.57 -15.88 -0.52
CA ALA A 74 4.30 -14.52 -0.96
C ALA A 74 4.17 -13.56 0.23
N VAL A 75 3.49 -13.97 1.29
CA VAL A 75 3.36 -13.21 2.52
C VAL A 75 4.70 -13.05 3.24
N TYR A 76 5.51 -14.12 3.34
CA TYR A 76 6.86 -14.03 3.94
C TYR A 76 7.78 -13.10 3.14
N ILE A 77 7.78 -13.20 1.79
CA ILE A 77 8.57 -12.31 0.94
C ILE A 77 8.12 -10.85 1.11
N SER A 78 6.81 -10.59 1.22
CA SER A 78 6.31 -9.24 1.45
C SER A 78 6.78 -8.68 2.80
N LEU A 79 6.71 -9.45 3.87
CA LEU A 79 7.17 -9.04 5.18
C LEU A 79 8.68 -8.82 5.22
N LEU A 80 9.46 -9.72 4.62
CA LEU A 80 10.91 -9.59 4.55
C LEU A 80 11.31 -8.36 3.74
N SER A 81 10.74 -8.17 2.56
CA SER A 81 11.02 -7.00 1.72
C SER A 81 10.60 -5.70 2.40
N PHE A 82 9.48 -5.72 3.13
CA PHE A 82 8.99 -4.58 3.92
C PHE A 82 9.97 -4.20 5.04
N THR A 83 10.44 -5.19 5.84
CA THR A 83 11.39 -4.91 6.93
C THR A 83 12.72 -4.35 6.42
N VAL A 84 13.26 -4.91 5.34
CA VAL A 84 14.47 -4.40 4.69
C VAL A 84 14.25 -2.99 4.13
N SER A 85 13.12 -2.75 3.51
CA SER A 85 12.78 -1.45 2.95
C SER A 85 12.57 -0.37 4.02
N ILE A 86 11.99 -0.71 5.19
CA ILE A 86 11.89 0.20 6.34
C ILE A 86 13.29 0.66 6.77
N PHE A 87 14.24 -0.27 6.88
CA PHE A 87 15.60 0.06 7.26
C PHE A 87 16.21 1.12 6.33
N PHE A 88 16.14 0.90 5.01
CA PHE A 88 16.64 1.88 4.03
C PHE A 88 15.86 3.19 4.02
N ASN A 89 14.55 3.14 4.28
CA ASN A 89 13.70 4.32 4.36
C ASN A 89 14.11 5.22 5.52
N ILE A 90 14.33 4.64 6.71
CA ILE A 90 14.77 5.38 7.90
C ILE A 90 16.15 6.01 7.69
N LEU A 91 17.10 5.26 7.10
CA LEU A 91 18.42 5.78 6.78
C LEU A 91 18.38 7.00 5.85
N GLY A 92 17.56 6.92 4.80
CA GLY A 92 17.37 8.03 3.86
C GLY A 92 16.74 9.26 4.51
N LEU A 93 15.68 9.08 5.31
CA LEU A 93 14.99 10.17 6.00
C LEU A 93 15.88 10.87 7.02
N ARG A 94 16.72 10.12 7.75
CA ARG A 94 17.68 10.69 8.70
C ARG A 94 18.65 11.63 7.98
N LYS A 95 19.18 11.21 6.84
CA LYS A 95 20.13 12.02 6.07
C LYS A 95 19.48 13.24 5.43
N ASN A 96 18.25 13.11 4.90
CA ASN A 96 17.50 14.24 4.37
C ASN A 96 17.26 15.32 5.44
N LYS A 97 17.06 14.94 6.71
CA LYS A 97 16.93 15.88 7.82
C LYS A 97 18.24 16.62 8.10
N GLU A 98 19.38 15.95 7.99
CA GLU A 98 20.71 16.56 8.16
C GLU A 98 21.00 17.55 7.00
N ASN A 99 20.63 17.21 5.76
CA ASN A 99 20.82 18.05 4.60
C ASN A 99 19.90 19.29 4.53
N LEU A 100 18.72 19.26 5.15
CA LEU A 100 17.85 20.43 5.27
C LEU A 100 18.48 21.56 6.11
N ASN A 101 19.47 21.23 6.94
CA ASN A 101 20.24 22.19 7.74
C ASN A 101 21.48 22.75 6.99
N PHE A 102 21.81 22.22 5.80
CA PHE A 102 22.92 22.65 4.97
C PHE A 102 22.45 22.95 3.55
N THR A 103 22.52 24.21 3.19
CA THR A 103 22.11 24.83 1.92
C THR A 103 22.58 24.14 0.63
N ASN A 104 21.65 23.93 -0.28
CA ASN A 104 21.73 24.21 -1.73
C ASN A 104 22.64 23.42 -2.68
N GLN A 105 23.30 22.32 -2.36
CA GLN A 105 23.82 21.41 -3.38
C GLN A 105 23.86 19.98 -2.85
N ILE A 106 22.89 19.15 -3.25
CA ILE A 106 22.89 17.71 -2.95
C ILE A 106 23.81 17.04 -3.99
N SER A 107 25.10 16.96 -3.69
CA SER A 107 25.96 15.97 -4.31
C SER A 107 25.65 14.62 -3.65
N LEU A 108 24.93 13.74 -4.36
CA LEU A 108 24.66 12.39 -3.88
C LEU A 108 25.98 11.62 -3.82
N ASP A 109 26.46 11.31 -2.62
CA ASP A 109 27.56 10.38 -2.42
C ASP A 109 27.19 8.99 -2.98
N GLY A 110 28.19 8.21 -3.42
CA GLY A 110 27.96 6.87 -3.95
C GLY A 110 27.16 5.96 -3.00
N LYS A 111 27.30 6.13 -1.69
CA LYS A 111 26.52 5.44 -0.66
C LYS A 111 25.02 5.79 -0.70
N ASP A 112 24.70 7.03 -1.04
CA ASP A 112 23.30 7.48 -1.13
C ASP A 112 22.60 6.88 -2.35
N VAL A 113 23.31 6.80 -3.45
CA VAL A 113 22.82 6.14 -4.68
C VAL A 113 22.51 4.68 -4.41
N VAL A 114 23.39 3.98 -3.68
CA VAL A 114 23.20 2.58 -3.29
C VAL A 114 21.99 2.44 -2.35
N ASN A 115 21.85 3.28 -1.32
CA ASN A 115 20.72 3.25 -0.39
C ASN A 115 19.38 3.49 -1.11
N LEU A 116 19.32 4.48 -2.01
CA LEU A 116 18.12 4.76 -2.80
C LEU A 116 17.78 3.62 -3.76
N PHE A 117 18.82 2.98 -4.33
CA PHE A 117 18.62 1.79 -5.16
C PHE A 117 17.98 0.65 -4.36
N PHE A 118 18.55 0.28 -3.21
CA PHE A 118 17.98 -0.78 -2.37
C PHE A 118 16.59 -0.43 -1.85
N LEU A 119 16.35 0.83 -1.44
CA LEU A 119 15.03 1.28 -1.01
C LEU A 119 14.00 1.10 -2.13
N ARG A 120 14.34 1.44 -3.37
CA ARG A 120 13.45 1.28 -4.52
C ARG A 120 13.14 -0.18 -4.78
N GLU A 121 14.17 -1.04 -4.90
CA GLU A 121 13.98 -2.46 -5.23
C GLU A 121 13.15 -3.18 -4.15
N THR A 122 13.50 -2.99 -2.89
CA THR A 122 12.78 -3.63 -1.77
C THR A 122 11.36 -3.12 -1.63
N SER A 123 11.10 -1.83 -1.83
CA SER A 123 9.74 -1.28 -1.82
C SER A 123 8.91 -1.78 -3.01
N THR A 124 9.50 -1.92 -4.19
CA THR A 124 8.81 -2.48 -5.36
C THR A 124 8.39 -3.92 -5.10
N ILE A 125 9.30 -4.77 -4.56
CA ILE A 125 8.99 -6.16 -4.18
C ILE A 125 7.84 -6.19 -3.16
N TYR A 126 7.88 -5.31 -2.16
CA TYR A 126 6.81 -5.20 -1.16
C TYR A 126 5.45 -4.87 -1.80
N TYR A 127 5.40 -3.86 -2.67
CA TYR A 127 4.14 -3.48 -3.33
C TYR A 127 3.60 -4.58 -4.23
N LEU A 128 4.47 -5.22 -5.01
CA LEU A 128 4.08 -6.32 -5.89
C LEU A 128 3.56 -7.53 -5.12
N SER A 129 4.26 -7.94 -4.06
CA SER A 129 3.82 -9.07 -3.23
C SER A 129 2.50 -8.78 -2.51
N GLY A 130 2.28 -7.53 -2.09
CA GLY A 130 1.00 -7.11 -1.50
C GLY A 130 -0.16 -7.17 -2.49
N VAL A 131 0.04 -6.75 -3.74
CA VAL A 131 -0.98 -6.89 -4.80
C VAL A 131 -1.22 -8.36 -5.13
N LEU A 132 -0.17 -9.18 -5.19
CA LEU A 132 -0.31 -10.62 -5.43
C LEU A 132 -1.05 -11.33 -4.29
N SER A 133 -0.99 -10.83 -3.06
CA SER A 133 -1.76 -11.39 -1.96
C SER A 133 -3.27 -11.37 -2.21
N ILE A 134 -3.78 -10.41 -3.00
CA ILE A 134 -5.19 -10.35 -3.41
C ILE A 134 -5.58 -11.61 -4.20
N PHE A 135 -4.73 -12.02 -5.14
CA PHE A 135 -5.00 -13.21 -5.95
C PHE A 135 -5.10 -14.48 -5.11
N PHE A 136 -4.24 -14.60 -4.09
CA PHE A 136 -4.27 -15.75 -3.19
C PHE A 136 -5.38 -15.69 -2.13
N ILE A 137 -5.79 -14.49 -1.74
CA ILE A 137 -6.93 -14.30 -0.83
C ILE A 137 -8.22 -14.65 -1.56
N TYR A 138 -8.33 -14.26 -2.83
CA TYR A 138 -9.50 -14.50 -3.68
C TYR A 138 -9.26 -15.76 -4.53
N GLN A 139 -9.62 -16.93 -4.03
CA GLN A 139 -9.55 -18.21 -4.77
C GLN A 139 -10.87 -18.61 -5.41
N SER A 140 -11.97 -18.02 -4.98
CA SER A 140 -13.30 -18.27 -5.53
C SER A 140 -14.20 -17.05 -5.34
N PRO A 141 -15.29 -16.91 -6.14
CA PRO A 141 -16.25 -15.81 -5.97
C PRO A 141 -16.86 -15.72 -4.56
N SER A 142 -16.98 -16.83 -3.85
CA SER A 142 -17.45 -16.86 -2.46
C SER A 142 -16.50 -16.18 -1.47
N GLU A 143 -15.24 -16.01 -1.84
CA GLU A 143 -14.20 -15.41 -0.99
C GLU A 143 -14.00 -13.91 -1.24
N ILE A 144 -14.83 -13.27 -2.05
CA ILE A 144 -14.78 -11.83 -2.32
C ILE A 144 -14.81 -10.99 -1.03
N ASN A 145 -15.47 -11.49 0.01
CA ASN A 145 -15.59 -10.83 1.29
C ASN A 145 -14.22 -10.57 1.97
N TRP A 146 -13.25 -11.47 1.76
CA TRP A 146 -11.89 -11.32 2.28
C TRP A 146 -11.14 -10.12 1.67
N VAL A 147 -11.53 -9.71 0.48
CA VAL A 147 -10.96 -8.53 -0.19
C VAL A 147 -11.80 -7.29 0.07
N LEU A 148 -13.14 -7.40 0.08
CA LEU A 148 -14.03 -6.27 0.30
C LEU A 148 -13.93 -5.70 1.70
N LEU A 149 -13.81 -6.54 2.73
CA LEU A 149 -13.70 -6.10 4.12
C LEU A 149 -12.52 -5.13 4.32
N PRO A 150 -11.26 -5.48 3.97
CA PRO A 150 -10.14 -4.56 4.10
C PRO A 150 -10.26 -3.31 3.21
N LEU A 151 -10.73 -3.44 1.97
CA LEU A 151 -10.87 -2.30 1.06
C LEU A 151 -11.87 -1.27 1.59
N LEU A 152 -13.06 -1.70 1.99
CA LEU A 152 -14.09 -0.81 2.53
C LEU A 152 -13.63 -0.14 3.82
N THR A 153 -12.93 -0.90 4.68
CA THR A 153 -12.40 -0.36 5.93
C THR A 153 -11.34 0.72 5.67
N VAL A 154 -10.40 0.49 4.73
CA VAL A 154 -9.38 1.50 4.39
C VAL A 154 -10.01 2.75 3.79
N PHE A 155 -10.98 2.62 2.89
CA PHE A 155 -11.70 3.78 2.35
C PHE A 155 -12.41 4.59 3.42
N ALA A 156 -12.98 3.92 4.43
CA ALA A 156 -13.58 4.60 5.58
C ALA A 156 -12.51 5.33 6.41
N ILE A 157 -11.37 4.68 6.71
CA ILE A 157 -10.24 5.26 7.42
C ILE A 157 -9.79 6.55 6.74
N ASP A 158 -9.51 6.50 5.43
CA ASP A 158 -9.00 7.64 4.68
C ASP A 158 -10.02 8.79 4.61
N SER A 159 -11.29 8.46 4.37
CA SER A 159 -12.35 9.46 4.27
C SER A 159 -12.59 10.18 5.60
N PHE A 160 -12.79 9.44 6.69
CA PHE A 160 -13.09 10.05 7.98
C PHE A 160 -11.89 10.74 8.60
N SER A 161 -10.67 10.16 8.46
CA SER A 161 -9.45 10.80 8.95
C SER A 161 -9.19 12.13 8.24
N TYR A 162 -9.46 12.21 6.93
CA TYR A 162 -9.36 13.44 6.17
C TYR A 162 -10.41 14.47 6.59
N ILE A 163 -11.69 14.10 6.66
CA ILE A 163 -12.80 15.03 6.99
C ILE A 163 -12.61 15.60 8.40
N ILE A 164 -12.39 14.73 9.39
CA ILE A 164 -12.26 15.15 10.79
C ILE A 164 -10.91 15.82 11.04
N GLY A 165 -9.84 15.26 10.47
CA GLY A 165 -8.50 15.83 10.59
C GLY A 165 -8.35 17.20 9.98
N SER A 166 -9.00 17.49 8.83
CA SER A 166 -8.99 18.80 8.20
C SER A 166 -9.85 19.82 8.93
N ARG A 167 -10.94 19.39 9.57
CA ARG A 167 -11.91 20.29 10.22
C ARG A 167 -11.53 20.63 11.66
N PHE A 168 -10.99 19.67 12.40
CA PHE A 168 -10.72 19.80 13.84
C PHE A 168 -9.24 19.66 14.20
N GLY A 169 -8.37 19.29 13.26
CA GLY A 169 -6.98 19.03 13.49
C GLY A 169 -6.14 20.30 13.53
N GLN A 170 -5.74 20.73 14.73
CA GLN A 170 -4.84 21.87 14.93
C GLN A 170 -3.39 21.45 15.19
N ARG A 171 -3.20 20.33 15.91
CA ARG A 171 -1.87 19.86 16.32
C ARG A 171 -1.30 18.87 15.32
N LYS A 172 -0.06 19.08 14.91
CA LYS A 172 0.74 18.16 14.09
C LYS A 172 1.72 17.40 14.97
N LEU A 173 2.08 16.19 14.57
CA LEU A 173 3.12 15.41 15.24
C LEU A 173 4.47 15.80 14.65
N LYS A 174 5.29 16.54 15.40
CA LYS A 174 6.63 17.03 14.98
C LYS A 174 7.52 15.93 14.38
N LEU A 175 7.43 14.70 14.89
CA LEU A 175 8.20 13.56 14.39
C LEU A 175 7.78 13.13 12.99
N LEU A 176 6.52 13.33 12.60
CA LEU A 176 5.94 12.91 11.33
C LEU A 176 5.82 14.04 10.31
N GLU A 177 6.10 15.29 10.69
CA GLU A 177 6.02 16.45 9.79
C GLU A 177 6.90 16.31 8.55
N ILE A 178 8.07 15.68 8.67
CA ILE A 178 8.99 15.46 7.55
C ILE A 178 8.38 14.50 6.53
N ILE A 179 7.61 13.52 6.99
CA ILE A 179 7.02 12.47 6.15
C ILE A 179 5.67 12.94 5.61
N SER A 180 4.80 13.40 6.51
CA SER A 180 3.42 13.78 6.20
C SER A 180 3.03 15.11 6.87
N PRO A 181 3.41 16.26 6.27
CA PRO A 181 3.23 17.59 6.89
C PRO A 181 1.77 18.01 7.06
N ASN A 182 0.84 17.40 6.34
CA ASN A 182 -0.57 17.77 6.34
C ASN A 182 -1.44 16.93 7.29
N LYS A 183 -0.92 15.83 7.85
CA LYS A 183 -1.69 15.00 8.78
C LYS A 183 -1.61 15.53 10.20
N THR A 184 -2.75 15.54 10.87
CA THR A 184 -2.91 16.04 12.24
C THR A 184 -3.05 14.89 13.23
N LEU A 185 -2.76 15.15 14.51
CA LEU A 185 -2.95 14.17 15.58
C LEU A 185 -4.39 13.64 15.64
N ILE A 186 -5.37 14.54 15.49
CA ILE A 186 -6.80 14.19 15.45
C ILE A 186 -7.08 13.27 14.25
N GLY A 187 -6.46 13.52 13.09
CA GLY A 187 -6.58 12.65 11.92
C GLY A 187 -6.10 11.23 12.20
N TYR A 188 -4.98 11.04 12.90
CA TYR A 188 -4.49 9.71 13.27
C TYR A 188 -5.39 9.00 14.29
N ILE A 189 -5.89 9.73 15.31
CA ILE A 189 -6.85 9.17 16.28
C ILE A 189 -8.13 8.74 15.56
N THR A 190 -8.63 9.58 14.67
CA THR A 190 -9.82 9.25 13.87
C THR A 190 -9.59 8.05 12.98
N ALA A 191 -8.44 7.96 12.31
CA ALA A 191 -8.08 6.81 11.48
C ALA A 191 -8.14 5.49 12.30
N PHE A 192 -7.57 5.50 13.50
CA PHE A 192 -7.61 4.34 14.40
C PHE A 192 -9.03 3.98 14.83
N LEU A 193 -9.79 4.94 15.33
CA LEU A 193 -11.16 4.70 15.81
C LEU A 193 -12.09 4.25 14.67
N THR A 194 -12.00 4.90 13.52
CA THR A 194 -12.81 4.52 12.35
C THR A 194 -12.46 3.11 11.89
N GLY A 195 -11.17 2.79 11.77
CA GLY A 195 -10.75 1.47 11.33
C GLY A 195 -11.18 0.37 12.30
N PHE A 196 -11.03 0.60 13.60
CA PHE A 196 -11.49 -0.32 14.64
C PHE A 196 -12.99 -0.58 14.54
N ILE A 197 -13.81 0.48 14.54
CA ILE A 197 -15.26 0.38 14.55
C ILE A 197 -15.78 -0.21 13.24
N VAL A 198 -15.32 0.32 12.09
CA VAL A 198 -15.83 -0.09 10.78
C VAL A 198 -15.44 -1.54 10.49
N PHE A 199 -14.18 -1.95 10.76
CA PHE A 199 -13.77 -3.33 10.54
C PHE A 199 -14.63 -4.30 11.37
N TYR A 200 -14.80 -4.01 12.66
CA TYR A 200 -15.57 -4.87 13.55
C TYR A 200 -17.05 -4.97 13.12
N ILE A 201 -17.68 -3.84 12.81
CA ILE A 201 -19.09 -3.78 12.36
C ILE A 201 -19.27 -4.51 11.04
N LEU A 202 -18.40 -4.24 10.04
CA LEU A 202 -18.50 -4.90 8.73
C LEU A 202 -18.32 -6.42 8.86
N ASN A 203 -17.34 -6.87 9.65
CA ASN A 203 -17.18 -8.30 9.86
C ASN A 203 -18.38 -8.91 10.58
N TYR A 204 -18.86 -8.29 11.65
CA TYR A 204 -19.91 -8.87 12.51
C TYR A 204 -21.28 -8.93 11.82
N PHE A 205 -21.67 -7.87 11.10
CA PHE A 205 -23.02 -7.77 10.53
C PHE A 205 -23.12 -8.21 9.06
N PHE A 206 -22.03 -8.10 8.29
CA PHE A 206 -22.09 -8.27 6.84
C PHE A 206 -21.26 -9.44 6.30
N PHE A 207 -20.04 -9.61 6.78
CA PHE A 207 -19.11 -10.54 6.14
C PHE A 207 -18.93 -11.85 6.89
N ASN A 208 -18.96 -11.85 8.21
CA ASN A 208 -18.82 -13.02 9.10
C ASN A 208 -17.59 -13.92 8.78
N ILE A 209 -16.47 -13.30 8.43
CA ILE A 209 -15.23 -13.99 8.05
C ILE A 209 -14.51 -14.51 9.29
N PHE A 210 -14.43 -13.66 10.33
CA PHE A 210 -13.73 -13.94 11.57
C PHE A 210 -14.72 -14.14 12.72
N SER A 211 -14.36 -15.02 13.66
CA SER A 211 -15.11 -15.13 14.92
C SER A 211 -15.10 -13.78 15.67
N PRO A 212 -16.05 -13.51 16.56
CA PRO A 212 -16.10 -12.24 17.30
C PRO A 212 -14.79 -11.92 18.05
N SER A 213 -14.13 -12.92 18.62
CA SER A 213 -12.87 -12.75 19.35
C SER A 213 -11.69 -12.43 18.42
N THR A 214 -11.56 -13.14 17.31
CA THR A 214 -10.52 -12.88 16.31
C THR A 214 -10.75 -11.55 15.60
N SER A 215 -12.01 -11.23 15.29
CA SER A 215 -12.39 -9.94 14.72
C SER A 215 -11.99 -8.76 15.60
N LEU A 216 -12.17 -8.89 16.92
CA LEU A 216 -11.75 -7.86 17.87
C LEU A 216 -10.24 -7.61 17.82
N VAL A 217 -9.44 -8.67 17.81
CA VAL A 217 -7.97 -8.55 17.75
C VAL A 217 -7.52 -7.93 16.42
N ILE A 218 -8.09 -8.40 15.31
CA ILE A 218 -7.74 -7.87 13.99
C ILE A 218 -8.20 -6.42 13.85
N SER A 219 -9.37 -6.05 14.37
CA SER A 219 -9.87 -4.67 14.31
C SER A 219 -8.98 -3.66 15.03
N ILE A 220 -8.20 -4.07 16.03
CA ILE A 220 -7.16 -3.23 16.67
C ILE A 220 -5.92 -3.12 15.77
N ALA A 221 -5.45 -4.24 15.23
CA ALA A 221 -4.23 -4.27 14.42
C ALA A 221 -4.41 -3.59 13.05
N PHE A 222 -5.59 -3.71 12.45
CA PHE A 222 -5.89 -3.26 11.11
C PHE A 222 -5.63 -1.76 10.87
N PRO A 223 -6.21 -0.83 11.66
CA PRO A 223 -5.97 0.61 11.48
C PRO A 223 -4.53 1.01 11.77
N ILE A 224 -3.83 0.31 12.65
CA ILE A 224 -2.39 0.53 12.90
C ILE A 224 -1.61 0.22 11.62
N CYS A 225 -1.89 -0.93 11.00
CA CYS A 225 -1.26 -1.31 9.73
C CYS A 225 -1.60 -0.32 8.61
N ALA A 226 -2.85 0.11 8.47
CA ALA A 226 -3.28 1.06 7.45
C ALA A 226 -2.52 2.41 7.57
N VAL A 227 -2.49 2.98 8.78
CA VAL A 227 -1.75 4.23 9.05
C VAL A 227 -0.25 4.06 8.80
N PHE A 228 0.30 2.92 9.19
CA PHE A 228 1.72 2.64 9.01
C PHE A 228 2.09 2.48 7.52
N GLY A 229 1.25 1.85 6.72
CA GLY A 229 1.45 1.70 5.27
C GLY A 229 1.50 3.05 4.55
N ASP A 230 0.57 3.95 4.86
CA ASP A 230 0.55 5.30 4.31
C ASP A 230 1.78 6.13 4.75
N LEU A 231 2.19 6.04 6.03
CA LEU A 231 3.41 6.69 6.50
C LEU A 231 4.66 6.12 5.82
N TYR A 232 4.75 4.81 5.67
CA TYR A 232 5.84 4.14 4.98
C TYR A 232 5.96 4.60 3.52
N SER A 233 4.88 4.57 2.77
CA SER A 233 4.81 5.03 1.38
C SER A 233 5.16 6.52 1.26
N SER A 234 4.63 7.34 2.16
CA SER A 234 4.97 8.77 2.23
C SER A 234 6.46 8.97 2.49
N GLY A 235 7.09 8.18 3.37
CA GLY A 235 8.52 8.22 3.64
C GLY A 235 9.36 7.90 2.42
N ILE A 236 8.98 6.87 1.65
CA ILE A 236 9.65 6.54 0.39
C ILE A 236 9.59 7.72 -0.57
N LYS A 237 8.40 8.31 -0.78
CA LYS A 237 8.23 9.50 -1.65
C LYS A 237 9.17 10.63 -1.25
N ARG A 238 9.31 10.92 0.04
CA ARG A 238 10.22 11.98 0.52
C ARG A 238 11.69 11.66 0.26
N ASN A 239 12.11 10.40 0.39
CA ASN A 239 13.47 9.98 0.07
C ASN A 239 13.82 10.18 -1.41
N PHE A 240 12.84 10.07 -2.31
CA PHE A 240 13.00 10.34 -3.74
C PHE A 240 12.72 11.81 -4.12
N GLY A 241 12.45 12.69 -3.15
CA GLY A 241 12.10 14.10 -3.41
C GLY A 241 10.72 14.27 -4.07
N LEU A 242 9.87 13.25 -4.00
CA LEU A 242 8.55 13.24 -4.63
C LEU A 242 7.46 13.62 -3.63
N LYS A 243 6.37 14.17 -4.15
CA LYS A 243 5.10 14.33 -3.42
C LYS A 243 4.16 13.16 -3.70
N ASP A 244 4.00 12.81 -4.95
CA ASP A 244 3.16 11.74 -5.47
C ASP A 244 4.00 10.83 -6.36
N TYR A 245 3.70 9.54 -6.45
CA TYR A 245 4.46 8.58 -7.27
C TYR A 245 4.32 8.85 -8.77
N GLY A 246 3.17 9.38 -9.18
CA GLY A 246 2.88 9.65 -10.58
C GLY A 246 1.62 10.50 -10.76
N ASN A 247 1.25 10.70 -12.03
CA ASN A 247 0.04 11.41 -12.45
C ASN A 247 -0.81 10.56 -13.39
N ILE A 248 -0.72 9.23 -13.28
CA ILE A 248 -1.44 8.30 -14.18
C ILE A 248 -2.94 8.45 -14.01
N LEU A 249 -3.41 8.70 -12.77
CA LEU A 249 -4.83 8.90 -12.47
C LEU A 249 -5.14 10.39 -12.41
N PRO A 250 -5.80 10.99 -13.44
CA PRO A 250 -6.09 12.41 -13.48
C PRO A 250 -6.83 12.88 -12.23
N GLY A 251 -6.27 13.85 -11.51
CA GLY A 251 -6.80 14.37 -10.26
C GLY A 251 -6.63 13.49 -9.02
N HIS A 252 -6.10 12.25 -9.18
CA HIS A 252 -5.87 11.31 -8.07
C HIS A 252 -4.40 11.00 -7.81
N GLY A 253 -3.46 11.41 -8.68
CA GLY A 253 -2.04 11.08 -8.55
C GLY A 253 -1.68 9.73 -9.17
N GLY A 254 -0.78 9.00 -8.55
CA GLY A 254 -0.38 7.68 -8.99
C GLY A 254 -1.31 6.56 -8.50
N VAL A 255 -1.15 5.37 -9.08
CA VAL A 255 -1.82 4.14 -8.63
C VAL A 255 -1.30 3.74 -7.25
N LEU A 256 0.01 3.84 -7.03
CA LEU A 256 0.63 3.59 -5.72
C LEU A 256 0.13 4.52 -4.62
N ASP A 257 -0.19 5.79 -4.97
CA ASP A 257 -0.76 6.75 -4.02
C ASP A 257 -2.18 6.36 -3.54
N ARG A 258 -2.81 5.37 -4.16
CA ARG A 258 -4.13 4.82 -3.79
C ARG A 258 -4.05 3.46 -3.11
N LEU A 259 -2.94 2.78 -3.24
CA LEU A 259 -2.73 1.44 -2.68
C LEU A 259 -1.82 1.44 -1.45
N ASP A 260 -1.29 2.58 -1.05
CA ASP A 260 -0.26 2.71 -0.02
C ASP A 260 -0.71 2.16 1.35
N SER A 261 -1.91 2.47 1.81
CA SER A 261 -2.50 1.91 3.04
C SER A 261 -3.12 0.53 2.83
N VAL A 262 -3.61 0.26 1.60
CA VAL A 262 -4.30 -0.99 1.26
C VAL A 262 -3.35 -2.19 1.28
N ILE A 263 -2.15 -2.04 0.73
CA ILE A 263 -1.21 -3.16 0.54
C ILE A 263 -0.84 -3.84 1.85
N ILE A 264 -0.49 -3.09 2.88
CA ILE A 264 -0.11 -3.69 4.16
C ILE A 264 -1.31 -4.34 4.88
N THR A 265 -2.51 -3.77 4.71
CA THR A 265 -3.73 -4.36 5.27
C THR A 265 -4.12 -5.65 4.57
N LEU A 266 -3.88 -5.76 3.27
CA LEU A 266 -4.05 -7.01 2.53
C LEU A 266 -3.06 -8.09 2.97
N VAL A 267 -1.81 -7.72 3.22
CA VAL A 267 -0.82 -8.64 3.79
C VAL A 267 -1.26 -9.13 5.17
N LEU A 268 -1.78 -8.24 6.03
CA LEU A 268 -2.34 -8.62 7.34
C LEU A 268 -3.50 -9.61 7.20
N ILE A 269 -4.43 -9.35 6.29
CA ILE A 269 -5.57 -10.25 6.05
C ILE A 269 -5.12 -11.57 5.43
N GLY A 270 -4.13 -11.55 4.54
CA GLY A 270 -3.50 -12.77 4.02
C GLY A 270 -2.88 -13.63 5.11
N LEU A 271 -2.16 -13.02 6.06
CA LEU A 271 -1.65 -13.70 7.26
C LEU A 271 -2.80 -14.28 8.09
N ALA A 272 -3.83 -13.49 8.36
CA ALA A 272 -4.98 -13.94 9.13
C ALA A 272 -5.67 -15.13 8.45
N LYS A 273 -5.80 -15.13 7.12
CA LYS A 273 -6.35 -16.26 6.37
C LYS A 273 -5.50 -17.52 6.51
N VAL A 274 -4.17 -17.40 6.48
CA VAL A 274 -3.25 -18.56 6.62
C VAL A 274 -3.29 -19.18 8.01
N PHE A 275 -3.38 -18.36 9.06
CA PHE A 275 -3.25 -18.84 10.44
C PHE A 275 -4.59 -19.12 11.13
N LEU A 276 -5.69 -18.61 10.62
CA LEU A 276 -7.01 -18.65 11.27
C LEU A 276 -8.10 -19.36 10.44
N SER A 277 -7.80 -19.71 9.20
CA SER A 277 -8.61 -20.62 8.35
C SER A 277 -8.12 -22.06 8.49
#